data_ee6b77beaaaf6c9cef2742d365872804
#
_entry.id   ee6b77beaaaf6c9cef2742d365872804
#
_cell.length_a   1.000
_cell.length_b   1.000
_cell.length_c   1.000
_cell.angle_alpha   90.00
_cell.angle_beta   90.00
_cell.angle_gamma   90.00
#
_symmetry.space_group_name_H-M   'P 1'
#
loop_
_entity.id
_entity.type
_entity.pdbx_description
1 polymer ?
#
loop_
_entity_poly.entity_id
_entity_poly.type
_entity_poly.pdbx_seq_one_letter_code
_entity_poly.pdbx_strand_id
1 'polypeptide(L)'
;RYADAITYAQKVINGGYSLIANYDNLLLADNKLNTSENIWTINYDGLKTQSYGGTTFMVHCPVGGSMVPAQFGLNGGWGGMRTTKALTSLFPANTNVSFPNNGNPDTRAEFWTDGQNADISDITTFTGGGFGITKYRNVTTAGAAGSSKDFSDIAFPVFRLPEMYLIYAESVLRGGTGGDLATALNYVNMLRTRAYAGNTAGNITAAALTTDFILDERARELYWEAVRRTDLVRYGRFADGSYVWPWKGGIKSGTSVASTFNIFPIPSDDLNANHNLKQNPGY
;
A
#
# COMPACT_ATOMS: atom_id res chain seq x y z
N ARG A 1 -23.90 4.53 -4.75
CA ARG A 1 -24.06 3.04 -4.80
C ARG A 1 -23.40 2.38 -3.57
N TYR A 2 -23.47 3.05 -2.41
CA TYR A 2 -22.82 2.50 -1.18
C TYR A 2 -23.53 1.24 -0.66
N ALA A 3 -24.83 1.11 -0.85
CA ALA A 3 -25.59 -0.11 -0.49
C ALA A 3 -25.10 -1.33 -1.30
N ASP A 4 -24.84 -1.15 -2.61
CA ASP A 4 -24.26 -2.20 -3.43
C ASP A 4 -22.87 -2.60 -2.94
N ALA A 5 -22.02 -1.61 -2.60
CA ALA A 5 -20.68 -1.85 -2.09
C ALA A 5 -20.71 -2.65 -0.78
N ILE A 6 -21.62 -2.34 0.15
CA ILE A 6 -21.85 -3.13 1.36
C ILE A 6 -22.23 -4.56 1.02
N THR A 7 -23.23 -4.74 0.13
CA THR A 7 -23.72 -6.06 -0.25
C THR A 7 -22.63 -6.94 -0.86
N TYR A 8 -21.83 -6.40 -1.78
CA TYR A 8 -20.79 -7.18 -2.45
C TYR A 8 -19.58 -7.42 -1.55
N ALA A 9 -19.17 -6.43 -0.74
CA ALA A 9 -18.12 -6.64 0.25
C ALA A 9 -18.50 -7.75 1.24
N GLN A 10 -19.73 -7.75 1.73
CA GLN A 10 -20.24 -8.77 2.66
C GLN A 10 -20.26 -10.17 2.03
N LYS A 11 -20.60 -10.30 0.75
CA LYS A 11 -20.53 -11.59 0.04
C LYS A 11 -19.12 -12.17 0.04
N VAL A 12 -18.11 -11.33 -0.19
CA VAL A 12 -16.71 -11.75 -0.18
C VAL A 12 -16.24 -12.07 1.25
N ILE A 13 -16.58 -11.21 2.22
CA ILE A 13 -16.24 -11.41 3.64
C ILE A 13 -16.77 -12.76 4.14
N ASN A 14 -17.99 -13.13 3.74
CA ASN A 14 -18.62 -14.41 4.08
C ASN A 14 -18.15 -15.57 3.20
N GLY A 15 -17.26 -15.34 2.25
CA GLY A 15 -16.74 -16.32 1.29
C GLY A 15 -15.66 -17.27 1.83
N GLY A 16 -15.40 -17.25 3.15
CA GLY A 16 -14.45 -18.17 3.78
C GLY A 16 -13.00 -17.63 3.83
N TYR A 17 -12.76 -16.36 3.48
CA TYR A 17 -11.45 -15.73 3.65
C TYR A 17 -11.18 -15.38 5.11
N SER A 18 -9.89 -15.33 5.50
CA SER A 18 -9.44 -14.97 6.83
C SER A 18 -8.14 -14.17 6.77
N LEU A 19 -7.94 -13.29 7.77
CA LEU A 19 -6.70 -12.52 7.87
C LEU A 19 -5.53 -13.43 8.23
N ILE A 20 -4.38 -13.18 7.60
CA ILE A 20 -3.11 -13.76 8.05
C ILE A 20 -2.72 -13.10 9.37
N ALA A 21 -2.35 -13.91 10.34
CA ALA A 21 -2.03 -13.44 11.67
C ALA A 21 -0.79 -12.51 11.70
N ASN A 22 0.24 -12.85 10.93
CA ASN A 22 1.46 -12.05 10.84
C ASN A 22 1.47 -11.23 9.55
N TYR A 23 1.38 -9.89 9.67
CA TYR A 23 1.38 -8.98 8.53
C TYR A 23 2.67 -9.09 7.69
N ASP A 24 3.82 -9.31 8.31
CA ASP A 24 5.11 -9.44 7.63
C ASP A 24 5.14 -10.57 6.58
N ASN A 25 4.24 -11.55 6.69
CA ASN A 25 4.18 -12.70 5.78
C ASN A 25 3.34 -12.45 4.52
N LEU A 26 2.70 -11.27 4.40
CA LEU A 26 1.78 -10.98 3.29
C LEU A 26 2.48 -10.89 1.94
N LEU A 27 3.68 -10.32 1.89
CA LEU A 27 4.35 -9.95 0.65
C LEU A 27 5.78 -10.52 0.59
N LEU A 28 5.87 -11.82 0.89
CA LEU A 28 7.08 -12.62 0.79
C LEU A 28 7.08 -13.49 -0.47
N ALA A 29 8.22 -14.09 -0.80
CA ALA A 29 8.42 -14.89 -2.02
C ALA A 29 7.47 -16.09 -2.16
N ASP A 30 6.93 -16.60 -1.06
CA ASP A 30 6.00 -17.72 -1.00
C ASP A 30 4.54 -17.30 -0.77
N ASN A 31 4.22 -15.99 -0.87
CA ASN A 31 2.89 -15.47 -0.59
C ASN A 31 1.79 -15.94 -1.56
N LYS A 32 2.15 -16.47 -2.72
CA LYS A 32 1.21 -17.15 -3.65
C LYS A 32 0.53 -18.38 -3.03
N LEU A 33 1.13 -18.95 -1.97
CA LEU A 33 0.55 -20.05 -1.21
C LEU A 33 -0.51 -19.58 -0.19
N ASN A 34 -0.58 -18.26 0.02
CA ASN A 34 -1.47 -17.64 0.97
C ASN A 34 -2.83 -17.35 0.35
N THR A 35 -3.66 -18.36 0.28
CA THR A 35 -5.01 -18.26 -0.29
C THR A 35 -6.06 -17.85 0.75
N SER A 36 -5.69 -17.72 2.03
CA SER A 36 -6.64 -17.36 3.09
C SER A 36 -7.02 -15.88 3.07
N GLU A 37 -6.09 -14.98 2.79
CA GLU A 37 -6.35 -13.54 2.75
C GLU A 37 -6.39 -12.97 1.33
N ASN A 38 -5.55 -13.50 0.42
CA ASN A 38 -5.51 -13.06 -0.96
C ASN A 38 -6.69 -13.62 -1.74
N ILE A 39 -7.50 -12.73 -2.30
CA ILE A 39 -8.68 -13.08 -3.13
C ILE A 39 -8.26 -13.27 -4.58
N TRP A 40 -7.44 -12.35 -5.08
CA TRP A 40 -6.88 -12.42 -6.44
C TRP A 40 -5.49 -11.81 -6.48
N THR A 41 -4.57 -12.52 -7.13
CA THR A 41 -3.17 -12.12 -7.26
C THR A 41 -2.68 -12.21 -8.70
N ILE A 42 -1.74 -11.35 -9.05
CA ILE A 42 -0.89 -11.53 -10.23
C ILE A 42 0.36 -12.26 -9.76
N ASN A 43 0.52 -13.51 -10.20
CA ASN A 43 1.63 -14.35 -9.76
C ASN A 43 2.89 -14.05 -10.57
N TYR A 44 4.01 -14.00 -9.85
CA TYR A 44 5.36 -13.92 -10.42
C TYR A 44 6.17 -15.17 -10.05
N ASP A 45 7.18 -15.47 -10.87
CA ASP A 45 8.08 -16.59 -10.70
C ASP A 45 9.45 -16.14 -11.20
N GLY A 46 10.42 -16.03 -10.32
CA GLY A 46 11.74 -15.48 -10.61
C GLY A 46 12.54 -16.23 -11.68
N LEU A 47 12.13 -17.46 -12.04
CA LEU A 47 12.72 -18.25 -13.10
C LEU A 47 11.98 -18.16 -14.43
N LYS A 48 10.68 -17.76 -14.42
CA LYS A 48 9.80 -17.81 -15.61
C LYS A 48 9.30 -16.44 -16.03
N THR A 49 8.86 -15.59 -15.08
CA THR A 49 8.34 -14.25 -15.35
C THR A 49 9.43 -13.20 -15.16
N GLN A 50 10.52 -13.33 -15.88
CA GLN A 50 11.69 -12.47 -15.76
C GLN A 50 11.43 -11.09 -16.37
N SER A 51 11.16 -10.12 -15.50
CA SER A 51 10.92 -8.73 -15.86
C SER A 51 11.43 -7.82 -14.76
N TYR A 52 11.98 -6.68 -15.12
CA TYR A 52 12.36 -5.62 -14.17
C TYR A 52 11.16 -4.77 -13.71
N GLY A 53 9.95 -5.06 -14.19
CA GLY A 53 8.69 -4.50 -13.71
C GLY A 53 8.04 -5.34 -12.61
N GLY A 54 6.76 -5.03 -12.32
CA GLY A 54 5.95 -5.77 -11.35
C GLY A 54 6.58 -5.81 -9.95
N THR A 55 6.52 -6.97 -9.30
CA THR A 55 7.05 -7.12 -7.93
C THR A 55 8.58 -7.15 -7.88
N THR A 56 9.28 -7.43 -8.98
CA THR A 56 10.74 -7.21 -9.08
C THR A 56 11.08 -5.74 -8.86
N PHE A 57 10.35 -4.82 -9.51
CA PHE A 57 10.51 -3.38 -9.28
C PHE A 57 10.21 -3.02 -7.81
N MET A 58 9.13 -3.56 -7.25
CA MET A 58 8.69 -3.25 -5.89
C MET A 58 9.71 -3.64 -4.82
N VAL A 59 10.47 -4.71 -5.02
CA VAL A 59 11.44 -5.19 -4.03
C VAL A 59 12.84 -4.59 -4.24
N HIS A 60 13.29 -4.37 -5.49
CA HIS A 60 14.63 -3.81 -5.76
C HIS A 60 14.69 -2.29 -5.56
N CYS A 61 13.62 -1.59 -5.96
CA CYS A 61 13.63 -0.14 -6.06
C CYS A 61 13.85 0.58 -4.72
N PRO A 62 13.29 0.15 -3.57
CA PRO A 62 13.52 0.80 -2.29
C PRO A 62 14.87 0.46 -1.64
N VAL A 63 15.52 -0.63 -2.04
CA VAL A 63 16.74 -1.13 -1.39
C VAL A 63 17.96 -0.30 -1.82
N GLY A 64 18.65 0.29 -0.85
CA GLY A 64 19.85 1.09 -1.06
C GLY A 64 20.32 1.79 0.21
N GLY A 65 21.42 2.51 0.14
CA GLY A 65 22.07 3.11 1.31
C GLY A 65 22.58 2.06 2.28
N SER A 66 22.20 2.13 3.55
CA SER A 66 22.57 1.17 4.60
C SER A 66 21.82 -0.17 4.54
N MET A 67 20.82 -0.29 3.65
CA MET A 67 20.06 -1.53 3.49
C MET A 67 20.93 -2.62 2.87
N VAL A 68 20.88 -3.84 3.42
CA VAL A 68 21.67 -4.99 2.96
C VAL A 68 20.82 -5.83 1.99
N PRO A 69 21.10 -5.85 0.67
CA PRO A 69 20.25 -6.52 -0.33
C PRO A 69 19.95 -7.99 -0.02
N ALA A 70 20.90 -8.72 0.54
CA ALA A 70 20.74 -10.14 0.88
C ALA A 70 19.61 -10.38 1.90
N GLN A 71 19.30 -9.43 2.79
CA GLN A 71 18.17 -9.52 3.73
C GLN A 71 16.81 -9.43 3.03
N PHE A 72 16.80 -8.92 1.80
CA PHE A 72 15.62 -8.82 0.94
C PHE A 72 15.55 -9.93 -0.13
N GLY A 73 16.47 -10.90 -0.07
CA GLY A 73 16.57 -11.97 -1.07
C GLY A 73 17.12 -11.52 -2.42
N LEU A 74 17.93 -10.45 -2.44
CA LEU A 74 18.43 -9.80 -3.65
C LEU A 74 19.95 -9.87 -3.78
N ASN A 75 20.45 -9.74 -5.00
CA ASN A 75 21.88 -9.54 -5.31
C ASN A 75 22.30 -8.06 -5.28
N GLY A 76 21.33 -7.13 -5.39
CA GLY A 76 21.55 -5.70 -5.38
C GLY A 76 20.25 -4.91 -5.24
N GLY A 77 20.36 -3.66 -4.84
CA GLY A 77 19.24 -2.73 -4.78
C GLY A 77 19.42 -1.58 -5.77
N TRP A 78 18.32 -0.92 -6.15
CA TRP A 78 18.36 0.20 -7.10
C TRP A 78 18.36 1.58 -6.43
N GLY A 79 17.95 1.67 -5.16
CA GLY A 79 18.00 2.89 -4.35
C GLY A 79 17.11 4.03 -4.85
N GLY A 80 16.19 3.77 -5.81
CA GLY A 80 15.46 4.80 -6.56
C GLY A 80 14.15 5.27 -5.94
N MET A 81 13.52 4.50 -5.05
CA MET A 81 12.22 4.86 -4.47
C MET A 81 12.26 4.91 -2.95
N ARG A 82 11.67 5.97 -2.41
CA ARG A 82 11.50 6.19 -0.98
C ARG A 82 10.09 6.69 -0.70
N THR A 83 9.58 6.41 0.49
CA THR A 83 8.32 6.98 0.93
C THR A 83 8.54 8.36 1.55
N THR A 84 7.57 9.25 1.35
CA THR A 84 7.55 10.54 2.02
C THR A 84 7.01 10.43 3.44
N LYS A 85 7.23 11.44 4.26
CA LYS A 85 6.68 11.53 5.62
C LYS A 85 5.13 11.51 5.65
N ALA A 86 4.47 11.81 4.54
CA ALA A 86 3.00 11.75 4.47
C ALA A 86 2.45 10.35 4.75
N LEU A 87 3.17 9.29 4.40
CA LEU A 87 2.79 7.93 4.77
C LEU A 87 3.28 7.59 6.18
N THR A 88 4.56 7.82 6.47
CA THR A 88 5.15 7.36 7.73
C THR A 88 4.56 8.04 8.96
N SER A 89 4.07 9.29 8.83
CA SER A 89 3.38 10.01 9.92
C SER A 89 2.01 9.45 10.28
N LEU A 90 1.44 8.55 9.47
CA LEU A 90 0.19 7.86 9.81
C LEU A 90 0.39 6.76 10.86
N PHE A 91 1.63 6.34 11.08
CA PHE A 91 1.99 5.30 12.05
C PHE A 91 2.51 5.94 13.36
N PRO A 92 2.50 5.20 14.48
CA PRO A 92 3.24 5.62 15.65
C PRO A 92 4.69 5.94 15.32
N ALA A 93 5.29 6.86 16.06
CA ALA A 93 6.68 7.27 15.81
C ALA A 93 7.62 6.07 15.77
N ASN A 94 8.37 5.96 14.69
CA ASN A 94 9.31 4.87 14.50
C ASN A 94 10.67 5.28 15.05
N THR A 95 11.02 4.78 16.23
CA THR A 95 12.26 5.08 16.92
C THR A 95 13.31 3.97 16.81
N ASN A 96 12.92 2.84 16.23
CA ASN A 96 13.78 1.66 16.12
C ASN A 96 14.11 1.38 14.65
N VAL A 97 15.37 1.08 14.37
CA VAL A 97 15.91 0.82 13.03
C VAL A 97 16.07 -0.68 12.75
N SER A 98 15.70 -1.55 13.70
CA SER A 98 15.86 -2.99 13.52
C SER A 98 14.92 -3.55 12.44
N PHE A 99 15.47 -4.43 11.63
CA PHE A 99 14.79 -5.10 10.54
C PHE A 99 14.74 -6.62 10.81
N PRO A 100 13.66 -7.33 10.44
CA PRO A 100 12.44 -6.89 9.76
C PRO A 100 11.45 -6.13 10.65
N ASN A 101 11.44 -6.35 11.96
CA ASN A 101 10.59 -5.66 12.90
C ASN A 101 11.33 -4.50 13.54
N ASN A 102 10.93 -3.28 13.23
CA ASN A 102 11.54 -2.06 13.75
C ASN A 102 11.04 -1.65 15.15
N GLY A 103 10.32 -2.54 15.85
CA GLY A 103 9.77 -2.27 17.17
C GLY A 103 8.58 -1.31 17.21
N ASN A 104 8.02 -0.93 16.05
CA ASN A 104 6.80 -0.12 16.00
C ASN A 104 5.61 -0.96 16.52
N PRO A 105 4.75 -0.40 17.39
CA PRO A 105 3.57 -1.13 17.87
C PRO A 105 2.60 -1.51 16.75
N ASP A 106 2.53 -0.73 15.66
CA ASP A 106 1.83 -1.11 14.43
C ASP A 106 2.82 -1.83 13.50
N THR A 107 2.73 -3.15 13.41
CA THR A 107 3.65 -4.01 12.64
C THR A 107 3.64 -3.72 11.13
N ARG A 108 2.62 -3.02 10.64
CA ARG A 108 2.55 -2.56 9.23
C ARG A 108 3.52 -1.42 8.93
N ALA A 109 4.16 -0.81 9.94
CA ALA A 109 5.17 0.24 9.76
C ALA A 109 6.50 -0.34 9.25
N GLU A 110 6.48 -0.97 8.09
CA GLU A 110 7.62 -1.66 7.48
C GLU A 110 8.50 -0.67 6.71
N PHE A 111 9.26 0.14 7.47
CA PHE A 111 10.15 1.17 6.94
C PHE A 111 11.58 0.97 7.45
N TRP A 112 12.54 1.14 6.55
CA TRP A 112 13.95 1.22 6.90
C TRP A 112 14.29 2.67 7.26
N THR A 113 14.79 2.91 8.47
CA THR A 113 15.08 4.25 8.98
C THR A 113 16.56 4.52 9.22
N ASP A 114 17.40 3.47 9.25
CA ASP A 114 18.83 3.61 9.49
C ASP A 114 19.52 4.37 8.35
N GLY A 115 20.20 5.48 8.70
CA GLY A 115 20.85 6.35 7.73
C GLY A 115 19.90 7.09 6.78
N GLN A 116 18.58 7.07 7.03
CA GLN A 116 17.56 7.69 6.19
C GLN A 116 16.74 8.72 6.98
N ASN A 117 16.21 9.73 6.28
CA ASN A 117 15.42 10.80 6.87
C ASN A 117 14.04 10.86 6.21
N ALA A 118 12.97 10.94 7.01
CA ALA A 118 11.59 11.06 6.49
C ALA A 118 11.39 12.34 5.64
N ASP A 119 12.15 13.41 5.90
CA ASP A 119 12.13 14.64 5.12
C ASP A 119 13.05 14.52 3.89
N ILE A 120 12.45 14.43 2.72
CA ILE A 120 13.16 14.48 1.44
C ILE A 120 13.49 15.94 1.13
N SER A 121 14.75 16.33 1.33
CA SER A 121 15.20 17.69 1.07
C SER A 121 15.48 17.95 -0.42
N ASP A 122 15.90 16.91 -1.13
CA ASP A 122 16.20 16.90 -2.55
C ASP A 122 15.76 15.57 -3.15
N ILE A 123 14.92 15.62 -4.19
CA ILE A 123 14.40 14.43 -4.89
C ILE A 123 15.48 13.64 -5.64
N THR A 124 16.67 14.23 -5.84
CA THR A 124 17.81 13.54 -6.47
C THR A 124 18.66 12.75 -5.45
N THR A 125 18.38 12.89 -4.15
CA THR A 125 19.10 12.20 -3.09
C THR A 125 18.46 10.83 -2.81
N PHE A 126 18.87 9.80 -3.53
CA PHE A 126 18.26 8.48 -3.47
C PHE A 126 18.60 7.65 -2.22
N THR A 127 19.65 7.96 -1.50
CA THR A 127 20.11 7.12 -0.38
C THR A 127 19.70 7.61 0.99
N GLY A 128 19.51 8.92 1.18
CA GLY A 128 19.22 9.53 2.49
C GLY A 128 17.86 10.22 2.59
N GLY A 129 17.18 10.46 1.46
CA GLY A 129 15.89 11.16 1.43
C GLY A 129 14.70 10.23 1.38
N GLY A 130 13.84 10.29 2.40
CA GLY A 130 12.73 9.37 2.60
C GLY A 130 13.15 8.02 3.18
N PHE A 131 12.18 7.21 3.62
CA PHE A 131 12.44 5.86 4.13
C PHE A 131 12.26 4.82 3.04
N GLY A 132 13.16 3.83 2.99
CA GLY A 132 12.99 2.62 2.20
C GLY A 132 11.82 1.80 2.73
N ILE A 133 11.01 1.22 1.83
CA ILE A 133 9.93 0.32 2.18
C ILE A 133 10.49 -1.09 2.31
N THR A 134 10.17 -1.78 3.40
CA THR A 134 10.60 -3.16 3.66
C THR A 134 9.44 -4.18 3.54
N LYS A 135 8.28 -3.73 3.11
CA LYS A 135 7.05 -4.51 3.00
C LYS A 135 7.16 -5.67 2.00
N TYR A 136 7.88 -5.45 0.88
CA TYR A 136 8.12 -6.47 -0.15
C TYR A 136 9.51 -7.06 0.03
N ARG A 137 9.60 -8.38 0.21
CA ARG A 137 10.87 -9.08 0.40
C ARG A 137 10.88 -10.38 -0.37
N ASN A 138 11.85 -10.58 -1.25
CA ASN A 138 11.98 -11.82 -2.03
C ASN A 138 12.63 -12.94 -1.20
N VAL A 139 12.15 -13.10 0.04
CA VAL A 139 12.47 -14.20 0.94
C VAL A 139 11.19 -14.93 1.31
N THR A 140 11.28 -16.22 1.60
CA THR A 140 10.15 -17.03 2.06
C THR A 140 9.85 -16.76 3.53
N THR A 141 8.70 -17.24 4.02
CA THR A 141 8.34 -17.23 5.45
C THR A 141 9.35 -17.98 6.33
N ALA A 142 10.09 -18.93 5.75
CA ALA A 142 11.18 -19.65 6.40
C ALA A 142 12.53 -18.90 6.36
N GLY A 143 12.59 -17.71 5.75
CA GLY A 143 13.81 -16.89 5.64
C GLY A 143 14.74 -17.27 4.48
N ALA A 144 14.38 -18.25 3.65
CA ALA A 144 15.17 -18.58 2.46
C ALA A 144 14.94 -17.54 1.35
N ALA A 145 15.98 -17.25 0.55
CA ALA A 145 15.80 -16.40 -0.64
C ALA A 145 14.82 -17.05 -1.65
N GLY A 146 14.14 -16.22 -2.44
CA GLY A 146 13.34 -16.67 -3.56
C GLY A 146 14.16 -17.42 -4.62
N SER A 147 13.49 -17.91 -5.66
CA SER A 147 14.10 -18.74 -6.71
C SER A 147 15.18 -18.02 -7.53
N SER A 148 15.11 -16.70 -7.59
CA SER A 148 16.11 -15.82 -8.21
C SER A 148 16.38 -14.63 -7.32
N LYS A 149 17.62 -14.12 -7.34
CA LYS A 149 18.00 -12.87 -6.66
C LYS A 149 17.84 -11.63 -7.56
N ASP A 150 17.62 -11.85 -8.85
CA ASP A 150 17.41 -10.80 -9.85
C ASP A 150 15.93 -10.54 -10.09
N PHE A 151 15.08 -11.56 -9.95
CA PHE A 151 13.66 -11.50 -10.24
C PHE A 151 12.83 -12.05 -9.08
N SER A 152 11.70 -11.40 -8.82
CA SER A 152 10.86 -11.68 -7.65
C SER A 152 9.91 -12.87 -7.88
N ASP A 153 9.70 -13.66 -6.82
CA ASP A 153 8.64 -14.68 -6.73
C ASP A 153 7.34 -14.14 -6.11
N ILE A 154 7.33 -12.91 -5.63
CA ILE A 154 6.21 -12.35 -4.86
C ILE A 154 5.00 -12.15 -5.76
N ALA A 155 3.87 -12.76 -5.42
CA ALA A 155 2.60 -12.46 -6.06
C ALA A 155 2.08 -11.08 -5.63
N PHE A 156 1.65 -10.26 -6.60
CA PHE A 156 1.05 -8.95 -6.30
C PHE A 156 -0.44 -9.14 -5.97
N PRO A 157 -0.91 -8.76 -4.77
CA PRO A 157 -2.32 -8.84 -4.41
C PRO A 157 -3.09 -7.72 -5.11
N VAL A 158 -4.02 -8.09 -5.97
CA VAL A 158 -4.95 -7.16 -6.62
C VAL A 158 -6.13 -6.90 -5.69
N PHE A 159 -6.65 -7.98 -5.08
CA PHE A 159 -7.70 -7.90 -4.06
C PHE A 159 -7.37 -8.82 -2.90
N ARG A 160 -7.54 -8.30 -1.68
CA ARG A 160 -7.42 -9.06 -0.44
C ARG A 160 -8.48 -8.66 0.58
N LEU A 161 -8.76 -9.55 1.53
CA LEU A 161 -9.85 -9.41 2.48
C LEU A 161 -9.90 -8.07 3.24
N PRO A 162 -8.78 -7.49 3.72
CA PRO A 162 -8.79 -6.19 4.40
C PRO A 162 -9.43 -5.06 3.59
N GLU A 163 -9.26 -5.07 2.27
CA GLU A 163 -9.91 -4.06 1.44
C GLU A 163 -11.43 -4.17 1.51
N MET A 164 -11.97 -5.38 1.57
CA MET A 164 -13.41 -5.61 1.70
C MET A 164 -13.95 -5.05 3.04
N TYR A 165 -13.21 -5.23 4.14
CA TYR A 165 -13.54 -4.65 5.43
C TYR A 165 -13.60 -3.11 5.37
N LEU A 166 -12.62 -2.49 4.71
CA LEU A 166 -12.51 -1.04 4.58
C LEU A 166 -13.56 -0.47 3.60
N ILE A 167 -13.90 -1.20 2.53
CA ILE A 167 -15.01 -0.85 1.62
C ILE A 167 -16.34 -0.86 2.37
N TYR A 168 -16.59 -1.91 3.16
CA TYR A 168 -17.81 -1.99 3.98
C TYR A 168 -17.90 -0.81 4.94
N ALA A 169 -16.85 -0.56 5.73
CA ALA A 169 -16.83 0.50 6.73
C ALA A 169 -17.03 1.88 6.12
N GLU A 170 -16.30 2.19 5.03
CA GLU A 170 -16.49 3.45 4.31
C GLU A 170 -17.90 3.63 3.78
N SER A 171 -18.46 2.57 3.20
CA SER A 171 -19.80 2.62 2.60
C SER A 171 -20.89 2.86 3.65
N VAL A 172 -20.77 2.28 4.85
CA VAL A 172 -21.66 2.56 5.99
C VAL A 172 -21.54 4.02 6.40
N LEU A 173 -20.32 4.54 6.58
CA LEU A 173 -20.09 5.94 6.98
C LEU A 173 -20.61 6.96 5.95
N ARG A 174 -20.70 6.56 4.67
CA ARG A 174 -21.26 7.37 3.59
C ARG A 174 -22.78 7.20 3.42
N GLY A 175 -23.46 6.57 4.38
CA GLY A 175 -24.91 6.42 4.40
C GLY A 175 -25.45 5.26 3.56
N GLY A 176 -24.62 4.27 3.21
CA GLY A 176 -25.08 3.04 2.55
C GLY A 176 -26.02 2.26 3.48
N THR A 177 -27.14 1.81 2.91
CA THR A 177 -28.09 0.93 3.62
C THR A 177 -27.66 -0.54 3.52
N GLY A 178 -28.10 -1.38 4.46
CA GLY A 178 -27.80 -2.82 4.48
C GLY A 178 -26.55 -3.18 5.30
N GLY A 179 -25.93 -2.20 5.96
CA GLY A 179 -24.85 -2.38 6.92
C GLY A 179 -25.10 -1.53 8.17
N ASP A 180 -24.23 -1.70 9.17
CA ASP A 180 -24.31 -0.97 10.44
C ASP A 180 -22.94 -0.55 10.97
N LEU A 181 -22.92 0.46 11.83
CA LEU A 181 -21.70 1.06 12.37
C LEU A 181 -20.94 0.12 13.30
N ALA A 182 -21.64 -0.74 14.05
CA ALA A 182 -20.98 -1.67 14.97
C ALA A 182 -20.17 -2.72 14.21
N THR A 183 -20.74 -3.26 13.14
CA THR A 183 -20.04 -4.20 12.23
C THR A 183 -18.86 -3.50 11.52
N ALA A 184 -19.06 -2.26 11.04
CA ALA A 184 -17.99 -1.47 10.43
C ALA A 184 -16.81 -1.26 11.40
N LEU A 185 -17.10 -0.87 12.64
CA LEU A 185 -16.10 -0.72 13.70
C LEU A 185 -15.38 -2.03 14.01
N ASN A 186 -16.13 -3.14 14.08
CA ASN A 186 -15.54 -4.46 14.31
C ASN A 186 -14.55 -4.84 13.21
N TYR A 187 -14.90 -4.67 11.93
CA TYR A 187 -14.00 -4.98 10.83
C TYR A 187 -12.72 -4.13 10.86
N VAL A 188 -12.82 -2.84 11.14
CA VAL A 188 -11.66 -1.97 11.30
C VAL A 188 -10.79 -2.42 12.48
N ASN A 189 -11.40 -2.74 13.61
CA ASN A 189 -10.68 -3.19 14.79
C ASN A 189 -10.05 -4.59 14.63
N MET A 190 -10.62 -5.47 13.80
CA MET A 190 -9.95 -6.73 13.43
C MET A 190 -8.63 -6.46 12.71
N LEU A 191 -8.60 -5.52 11.76
CA LEU A 191 -7.35 -5.12 11.08
C LEU A 191 -6.33 -4.53 12.06
N ARG A 192 -6.80 -3.67 12.96
CA ARG A 192 -5.92 -3.01 13.94
C ARG A 192 -5.40 -3.99 14.99
N THR A 193 -6.24 -4.91 15.47
CA THR A 193 -5.78 -5.97 16.37
C THR A 193 -4.71 -6.85 15.71
N ARG A 194 -4.88 -7.23 14.43
CA ARG A 194 -3.86 -7.94 13.67
C ARG A 194 -2.59 -7.10 13.53
N ALA A 195 -2.72 -5.81 13.17
CA ALA A 195 -1.60 -4.89 13.02
C ALA A 195 -0.80 -4.68 14.32
N TYR A 196 -1.44 -4.80 15.46
CA TYR A 196 -0.80 -4.72 16.78
C TYR A 196 -0.48 -6.10 17.38
N ALA A 197 -0.22 -7.09 16.51
CA ALA A 197 0.18 -8.44 16.90
C ALA A 197 -0.79 -9.12 17.90
N GLY A 198 -2.08 -8.95 17.72
CA GLY A 198 -3.14 -9.48 18.58
C GLY A 198 -3.51 -8.57 19.76
N ASN A 199 -2.84 -7.43 19.95
CA ASN A 199 -3.14 -6.49 21.02
C ASN A 199 -4.22 -5.50 20.59
N THR A 200 -5.18 -5.23 21.47
CA THR A 200 -6.27 -4.27 21.23
C THR A 200 -5.90 -2.80 21.49
N ALA A 201 -4.67 -2.52 21.93
CA ALA A 201 -4.21 -1.14 22.21
C ALA A 201 -4.29 -0.20 20.98
N GLY A 202 -4.28 -0.77 19.77
CA GLY A 202 -4.49 -0.04 18.54
C GLY A 202 -5.95 0.19 18.17
N ASN A 203 -6.91 -0.44 18.84
CA ASN A 203 -8.32 -0.38 18.49
C ASN A 203 -8.91 1.03 18.71
N ILE A 204 -9.90 1.37 17.92
CA ILE A 204 -10.58 2.67 17.98
C ILE A 204 -11.99 2.53 18.52
N THR A 205 -12.54 3.65 18.96
CA THR A 205 -13.96 3.77 19.35
C THR A 205 -14.82 4.16 18.15
N ALA A 206 -16.15 4.01 18.29
CA ALA A 206 -17.10 4.45 17.27
C ALA A 206 -16.99 5.95 16.95
N ALA A 207 -16.67 6.78 17.94
CA ALA A 207 -16.48 8.21 17.72
C ALA A 207 -15.26 8.56 16.86
N ALA A 208 -14.23 7.72 16.87
CA ALA A 208 -13.03 7.89 16.03
C ALA A 208 -13.21 7.32 14.61
N LEU A 209 -14.23 6.51 14.36
CA LEU A 209 -14.50 5.91 13.07
C LEU A 209 -15.16 6.93 12.14
N THR A 210 -14.35 7.61 11.35
CA THR A 210 -14.76 8.61 10.35
C THR A 210 -14.29 8.24 8.96
N THR A 211 -14.81 8.89 7.93
CA THR A 211 -14.33 8.67 6.55
C THR A 211 -12.86 9.03 6.40
N ASP A 212 -12.39 10.08 7.08
CA ASP A 212 -10.98 10.47 7.07
C ASP A 212 -10.09 9.41 7.75
N PHE A 213 -10.57 8.87 8.88
CA PHE A 213 -9.89 7.74 9.51
C PHE A 213 -9.76 6.53 8.58
N ILE A 214 -10.84 6.20 7.83
CA ILE A 214 -10.80 5.10 6.85
C ILE A 214 -9.81 5.39 5.72
N LEU A 215 -9.73 6.63 5.22
CA LEU A 215 -8.74 7.00 4.21
C LEU A 215 -7.31 6.76 4.70
N ASP A 216 -7.03 7.08 5.97
CA ASP A 216 -5.72 6.85 6.60
C ASP A 216 -5.50 5.37 6.91
N GLU A 217 -6.53 4.64 7.35
CA GLU A 217 -6.42 3.20 7.60
C GLU A 217 -6.19 2.42 6.30
N ARG A 218 -6.82 2.83 5.19
CA ARG A 218 -6.51 2.30 3.85
C ARG A 218 -5.04 2.57 3.47
N ALA A 219 -4.51 3.73 3.81
CA ALA A 219 -3.09 4.02 3.58
C ALA A 219 -2.17 3.12 4.43
N ARG A 220 -2.48 2.94 5.74
CA ARG A 220 -1.70 2.06 6.63
C ARG A 220 -1.73 0.60 6.17
N GLU A 221 -2.89 0.13 5.73
CA GLU A 221 -3.09 -1.27 5.35
C GLU A 221 -2.57 -1.59 3.94
N LEU A 222 -2.85 -0.70 2.97
CA LEU A 222 -2.73 -0.99 1.53
C LEU A 222 -1.63 -0.17 0.84
N TYR A 223 -0.71 0.48 1.59
CA TYR A 223 0.37 1.22 0.93
C TYR A 223 1.21 0.29 0.04
N TRP A 224 1.66 0.84 -1.08
CA TRP A 224 2.39 0.12 -2.12
C TRP A 224 1.60 -1.03 -2.79
N GLU A 225 0.27 -1.01 -2.68
CA GLU A 225 -0.63 -1.93 -3.40
C GLU A 225 -1.45 -1.20 -4.49
N ALA A 226 -0.94 -0.09 -5.01
CA ALA A 226 -1.47 0.70 -6.12
C ALA A 226 -2.85 1.36 -5.90
N VAL A 227 -3.38 1.41 -4.67
CA VAL A 227 -4.75 1.93 -4.39
C VAL A 227 -4.79 3.40 -3.98
N ARG A 228 -3.68 3.98 -3.44
CA ARG A 228 -3.71 5.31 -2.81
C ARG A 228 -4.17 6.43 -3.72
N ARG A 229 -3.70 6.46 -4.97
CA ARG A 229 -4.12 7.48 -5.93
C ARG A 229 -5.62 7.43 -6.18
N THR A 230 -6.17 6.25 -6.41
CA THR A 230 -7.61 6.04 -6.61
C THR A 230 -8.42 6.47 -5.38
N ASP A 231 -7.94 6.17 -4.19
CA ASP A 231 -8.57 6.62 -2.94
C ASP A 231 -8.59 8.15 -2.85
N LEU A 232 -7.47 8.81 -3.11
CA LEU A 232 -7.39 10.27 -3.05
C LEU A 232 -8.26 10.94 -4.11
N VAL A 233 -8.34 10.39 -5.32
CA VAL A 233 -9.25 10.88 -6.38
C VAL A 233 -10.71 10.73 -5.92
N ARG A 234 -11.07 9.56 -5.41
CA ARG A 234 -12.43 9.24 -4.94
C ARG A 234 -12.87 10.10 -3.75
N TYR A 235 -11.93 10.50 -2.90
CA TYR A 235 -12.16 11.43 -1.78
C TYR A 235 -12.09 12.92 -2.19
N GLY A 236 -11.83 13.22 -3.47
CA GLY A 236 -11.68 14.61 -3.96
C GLY A 236 -10.40 15.29 -3.49
N ARG A 237 -9.41 14.52 -2.99
CA ARG A 237 -8.19 15.06 -2.35
C ARG A 237 -6.94 14.97 -3.21
N PHE A 238 -7.00 14.31 -4.37
CA PHE A 238 -5.81 14.15 -5.20
C PHE A 238 -5.34 15.47 -5.80
N ALA A 239 -6.23 16.23 -6.40
CA ALA A 239 -5.88 17.53 -7.02
C ALA A 239 -5.96 18.70 -6.04
N ASP A 240 -6.72 18.56 -4.96
CA ASP A 240 -7.03 19.61 -3.99
C ASP A 240 -5.78 20.14 -3.27
N GLY A 241 -5.76 21.45 -2.98
CA GLY A 241 -4.75 22.12 -2.17
C GLY A 241 -4.94 21.97 -0.67
N SER A 242 -6.12 21.51 -0.18
CA SER A 242 -6.35 21.23 1.23
C SER A 242 -5.69 19.91 1.71
N TYR A 243 -5.31 19.03 0.78
CA TYR A 243 -4.62 17.78 1.06
C TYR A 243 -3.33 17.69 0.24
N VAL A 244 -2.22 18.01 0.86
CA VAL A 244 -0.90 18.02 0.22
C VAL A 244 0.05 17.02 0.89
N TRP A 245 0.98 16.53 0.13
CA TRP A 245 2.11 15.71 0.59
C TRP A 245 3.41 16.30 0.05
N PRO A 246 4.56 16.02 0.67
CA PRO A 246 5.85 16.48 0.18
C PRO A 246 6.04 16.13 -1.29
N TRP A 247 6.46 17.12 -2.07
CA TRP A 247 6.71 17.03 -3.51
C TRP A 247 5.46 16.84 -4.39
N LYS A 248 4.25 16.96 -3.85
CA LYS A 248 3.05 17.08 -4.68
C LYS A 248 3.19 18.29 -5.61
N GLY A 249 2.94 18.08 -6.92
CA GLY A 249 3.09 19.14 -7.93
C GLY A 249 4.53 19.62 -8.13
N GLY A 250 5.54 18.85 -7.72
CA GLY A 250 6.96 19.18 -7.86
C GLY A 250 7.48 20.19 -6.84
N ILE A 251 6.67 20.61 -5.88
CA ILE A 251 7.04 21.58 -4.83
C ILE A 251 7.31 20.84 -3.52
N LYS A 252 8.44 21.14 -2.86
CA LYS A 252 8.86 20.45 -1.62
C LYS A 252 7.77 20.41 -0.53
N SER A 253 7.08 21.52 -0.32
CA SER A 253 5.96 21.59 0.65
C SER A 253 4.67 20.96 0.14
N GLY A 254 4.60 20.61 -1.13
CA GLY A 254 3.39 20.22 -1.84
C GLY A 254 2.53 21.43 -2.25
N THR A 255 1.78 21.25 -3.33
CA THR A 255 0.81 22.25 -3.81
C THR A 255 -0.38 21.53 -4.46
N SER A 256 -1.47 22.27 -4.73
CA SER A 256 -2.55 21.76 -5.58
C SER A 256 -2.03 21.49 -7.00
N VAL A 257 -2.69 20.57 -7.67
CA VAL A 257 -2.46 20.28 -9.09
C VAL A 257 -3.76 20.45 -9.88
N ALA A 258 -3.70 20.56 -11.20
CA ALA A 258 -4.89 20.67 -12.02
C ALA A 258 -5.79 19.42 -11.85
N SER A 259 -7.10 19.62 -11.86
CA SER A 259 -8.09 18.53 -11.74
C SER A 259 -8.00 17.52 -12.90
N THR A 260 -7.43 17.92 -14.02
CA THR A 260 -7.13 17.03 -15.15
C THR A 260 -6.28 15.85 -14.74
N PHE A 261 -5.38 16.00 -13.75
CA PHE A 261 -4.57 14.91 -13.23
C PHE A 261 -5.36 13.84 -12.46
N ASN A 262 -6.67 14.02 -12.22
CA ASN A 262 -7.52 12.95 -11.68
C ASN A 262 -7.71 11.78 -12.65
N ILE A 263 -7.55 12.02 -13.94
CA ILE A 263 -7.55 10.98 -14.99
C ILE A 263 -6.20 10.97 -15.69
N PHE A 264 -5.86 9.87 -16.34
CA PHE A 264 -4.67 9.78 -17.17
C PHE A 264 -4.96 10.25 -18.59
N PRO A 265 -3.99 10.80 -19.33
CA PRO A 265 -4.12 11.00 -20.77
C PRO A 265 -4.23 9.65 -21.48
N ILE A 266 -4.94 9.63 -22.61
CA ILE A 266 -4.83 8.51 -23.54
C ILE A 266 -3.46 8.60 -24.21
N PRO A 267 -2.67 7.52 -24.28
CA PRO A 267 -1.36 7.55 -24.94
C PRO A 267 -1.48 8.02 -26.39
N SER A 268 -0.49 8.78 -26.85
CA SER A 268 -0.46 9.29 -28.24
C SER A 268 -0.49 8.16 -29.28
N ASP A 269 0.14 7.04 -28.99
CA ASP A 269 0.17 5.89 -29.89
C ASP A 269 -1.22 5.27 -30.08
N ASP A 270 -2.02 5.21 -29.00
CA ASP A 270 -3.40 4.71 -29.08
C ASP A 270 -4.29 5.67 -29.88
N LEU A 271 -4.11 7.00 -29.69
CA LEU A 271 -4.84 8.01 -30.47
C LEU A 271 -4.49 7.94 -31.96
N ASN A 272 -3.21 7.71 -32.27
CA ASN A 272 -2.74 7.60 -33.64
C ASN A 272 -3.23 6.29 -34.30
N ALA A 273 -3.30 5.20 -33.55
CA ALA A 273 -3.78 3.92 -34.05
C ALA A 273 -5.30 3.87 -34.21
N ASN A 274 -6.05 4.59 -33.40
CA ASN A 274 -7.51 4.62 -33.42
C ASN A 274 -8.07 6.03 -33.40
N HIS A 275 -8.34 6.58 -34.59
CA HIS A 275 -8.87 7.94 -34.78
C HIS A 275 -10.29 8.17 -34.21
N ASN A 276 -10.99 7.13 -33.75
CA ASN A 276 -12.26 7.28 -33.02
C ASN A 276 -12.06 7.67 -31.55
N LEU A 277 -10.85 7.51 -31.01
CA LEU A 277 -10.53 7.96 -29.67
C LEU A 277 -10.43 9.50 -29.62
N LYS A 278 -10.91 10.05 -28.52
CA LYS A 278 -10.75 11.49 -28.21
C LYS A 278 -10.00 11.61 -26.91
N GLN A 279 -9.00 12.47 -26.90
CA GLN A 279 -8.22 12.75 -25.70
C GLN A 279 -9.11 13.22 -24.54
N ASN A 280 -8.75 12.84 -23.33
CA ASN A 280 -9.40 13.33 -22.12
C ASN A 280 -9.25 14.86 -22.01
N PRO A 281 -10.27 15.58 -21.49
CA PRO A 281 -10.20 17.04 -21.40
C PRO A 281 -8.99 17.51 -20.60
N GLY A 282 -8.24 18.46 -21.15
CA GLY A 282 -7.08 19.08 -20.51
C GLY A 282 -5.71 18.50 -20.90
N TYR A 283 -5.71 17.51 -21.82
CA TYR A 283 -4.47 16.93 -22.38
C TYR A 283 -4.36 17.20 -23.87
#